data_1e8ceed3a5cd278b1232e1bc5fa9ce2c
#
_entry.id   1e8ceed3a5cd278b1232e1bc5fa9ce2c
#
_cell.length_a   1.000
_cell.length_b   1.000
_cell.length_c   1.000
_cell.angle_alpha   90.00
_cell.angle_beta   90.00
_cell.angle_gamma   90.00
#
_symmetry.space_group_name_H-M   'P 1'
#
loop_
_entity.id
_entity.type
_entity.pdbx_description
1 polymer ?
#
loop_
_entity_poly.entity_id
_entity_poly.type
_entity_poly.pdbx_seq_one_letter_code
_entity_poly.pdbx_strand_id
1 'polypeptide(L)'
;SFFNLRLFYFHPNQAKQFKSGMHIRCFGKTSLSRYGLEMIHPDYQIMQKLTPLSKTLNPVYRITKGISQNKMKNLIQLALETYNFEEEEIDLSCFYEDDNLSIKEALNIIHAPDPNIPIDELTPGGTHPARVKLLKEELIAFQIGMVSIKNKQKTSKAYACKNNGKWENDFKHT
;
A
#
# COMPACT_ATOMS: atom_id res chain seq x y z
N SER A 1 15.00 -20.05 -28.31
CA SER A 1 15.52 -18.70 -28.03
C SER A 1 16.33 -18.74 -26.75
N PHE A 2 17.53 -18.17 -26.75
CA PHE A 2 18.38 -18.08 -25.56
C PHE A 2 18.13 -16.73 -24.88
N PHE A 3 18.12 -16.76 -23.55
CA PHE A 3 17.94 -15.59 -22.71
C PHE A 3 19.03 -15.60 -21.63
N ASN A 4 19.80 -14.52 -21.53
CA ASN A 4 20.94 -14.45 -20.61
C ASN A 4 20.55 -13.76 -19.29
N LEU A 5 20.81 -14.44 -18.18
CA LEU A 5 20.71 -13.83 -16.85
C LEU A 5 22.12 -13.43 -16.40
N ARG A 6 22.32 -12.16 -16.07
CA ARG A 6 23.60 -11.62 -15.61
C ARG A 6 23.53 -11.22 -14.14
N LEU A 7 24.36 -11.87 -13.33
CA LEU A 7 24.55 -11.57 -11.92
C LEU A 7 26.01 -11.14 -11.71
N PHE A 8 26.28 -9.84 -11.53
CA PHE A 8 27.64 -9.33 -11.31
C PHE A 8 28.11 -9.56 -9.88
N TYR A 9 27.19 -9.45 -8.93
CA TYR A 9 27.46 -9.71 -7.51
C TYR A 9 26.60 -10.87 -7.06
N PHE A 10 27.23 -11.97 -6.68
CA PHE A 10 26.52 -13.14 -6.17
C PHE A 10 27.33 -13.83 -5.08
N HIS A 11 26.63 -14.42 -4.13
CA HIS A 11 27.25 -15.23 -3.10
C HIS A 11 27.61 -16.62 -3.67
N PRO A 12 28.76 -17.25 -3.30
CA PRO A 12 29.15 -18.58 -3.80
C PRO A 12 28.06 -19.66 -3.67
N ASN A 13 27.23 -19.59 -2.61
CA ASN A 13 26.11 -20.49 -2.41
C ASN A 13 24.99 -20.28 -3.42
N GLN A 14 24.86 -19.09 -3.98
CA GLN A 14 23.87 -18.77 -5.01
C GLN A 14 24.20 -19.49 -6.33
N ALA A 15 25.47 -19.50 -6.71
CA ALA A 15 25.92 -20.22 -7.91
C ALA A 15 25.66 -21.73 -7.82
N LYS A 16 25.80 -22.31 -6.63
CA LYS A 16 25.58 -23.75 -6.40
C LYS A 16 24.09 -24.15 -6.49
N GLN A 17 23.17 -23.19 -6.39
CA GLN A 17 21.74 -23.44 -6.49
C GLN A 17 21.28 -23.65 -7.94
N PHE A 18 22.01 -23.08 -8.92
CA PHE A 18 21.65 -23.21 -10.32
C PHE A 18 22.19 -24.54 -10.90
N LYS A 19 21.27 -25.35 -11.38
CA LYS A 19 21.58 -26.63 -12.04
C LYS A 19 20.91 -26.66 -13.40
N SER A 20 21.54 -27.31 -14.37
CA SER A 20 20.96 -27.53 -15.69
C SER A 20 19.62 -28.26 -15.58
N GLY A 21 18.62 -27.83 -16.35
CA GLY A 21 17.27 -28.40 -16.34
C GLY A 21 16.32 -27.84 -15.28
N MET A 22 16.75 -26.88 -14.47
CA MET A 22 15.86 -26.24 -13.48
C MET A 22 14.94 -25.21 -14.12
N HIS A 23 13.74 -25.09 -13.57
CA HIS A 23 12.83 -24.02 -13.91
C HIS A 23 13.09 -22.80 -13.03
N ILE A 24 13.31 -21.65 -13.65
CA ILE A 24 13.56 -20.40 -12.97
C ILE A 24 12.56 -19.37 -13.46
N ARG A 25 11.88 -18.70 -12.53
CA ARG A 25 11.07 -17.54 -12.82
C ARG A 25 11.91 -16.30 -12.53
N CYS A 26 12.03 -15.41 -13.50
CA CYS A 26 12.78 -14.17 -13.38
C CYS A 26 11.86 -12.97 -13.59
N PHE A 27 12.12 -11.90 -12.83
CA PHE A 27 11.48 -10.62 -12.97
C PHE A 27 12.52 -9.53 -12.99
N GLY A 28 12.47 -8.65 -13.99
CA GLY A 28 13.39 -7.54 -14.14
C GLY A 28 13.28 -6.88 -15.51
N LYS A 29 14.08 -5.83 -15.70
CA LYS A 29 14.14 -5.13 -16.98
C LYS A 29 14.96 -5.93 -17.99
N THR A 30 14.38 -6.19 -19.15
CA THR A 30 15.10 -6.83 -20.27
C THR A 30 15.83 -5.77 -21.08
N SER A 31 17.03 -6.12 -21.55
CA SER A 31 17.82 -5.32 -22.48
C SER A 31 18.35 -6.19 -23.61
N LEU A 32 18.60 -5.58 -24.76
CA LEU A 32 19.22 -6.24 -25.90
C LEU A 32 20.72 -5.99 -25.82
N SER A 33 21.52 -7.06 -25.71
CA SER A 33 22.97 -7.01 -25.78
C SER A 33 23.48 -7.62 -27.08
N ARG A 34 24.79 -7.52 -27.31
CA ARG A 34 25.44 -8.21 -28.44
C ARG A 34 25.29 -9.74 -28.42
N TYR A 35 24.95 -10.30 -27.28
CA TYR A 35 24.72 -11.73 -27.06
C TYR A 35 23.26 -12.15 -27.01
N GLY A 36 22.34 -11.26 -27.40
CA GLY A 36 20.91 -11.49 -27.37
C GLY A 36 20.20 -10.78 -26.21
N LEU A 37 18.99 -11.23 -25.92
CA LEU A 37 18.21 -10.69 -24.80
C LEU A 37 18.86 -11.05 -23.47
N GLU A 38 19.01 -10.07 -22.59
CA GLU A 38 19.57 -10.26 -21.26
C GLU A 38 18.78 -9.53 -20.19
N MET A 39 18.91 -10.01 -18.97
CA MET A 39 18.36 -9.40 -17.76
C MET A 39 19.48 -9.31 -16.72
N ILE A 40 19.73 -8.08 -16.23
CA ILE A 40 20.79 -7.79 -15.27
C ILE A 40 20.21 -7.73 -13.87
N HIS A 41 20.77 -8.49 -12.95
CA HIS A 41 20.33 -8.60 -11.55
C HIS A 41 18.81 -8.80 -11.41
N PRO A 42 18.21 -9.79 -12.09
CA PRO A 42 16.79 -10.05 -11.94
C PRO A 42 16.46 -10.54 -10.52
N ASP A 43 15.29 -10.22 -10.07
CA ASP A 43 14.67 -11.01 -9.00
C ASP A 43 14.36 -12.40 -9.58
N TYR A 44 14.76 -13.45 -8.88
CA TYR A 44 14.54 -14.80 -9.39
C TYR A 44 14.01 -15.74 -8.31
N GLN A 45 13.25 -16.71 -8.77
CA GLN A 45 12.73 -17.80 -7.94
C GLN A 45 13.00 -19.13 -8.65
N ILE A 46 13.69 -20.03 -7.96
CA ILE A 46 13.89 -21.40 -8.43
C ILE A 46 12.62 -22.19 -8.13
N MET A 47 12.07 -22.83 -9.14
CA MET A 47 10.82 -23.60 -9.05
C MET A 47 11.09 -25.09 -9.25
N GLN A 48 10.46 -25.91 -8.43
CA GLN A 48 10.52 -27.38 -8.59
C GLN A 48 9.58 -27.86 -9.72
N LYS A 49 8.48 -27.16 -9.95
CA LYS A 49 7.53 -27.42 -11.03
C LYS A 49 7.13 -26.10 -11.68
N LEU A 50 6.80 -26.16 -12.98
CA LEU A 50 6.20 -25.03 -13.69
C LEU A 50 4.83 -24.73 -13.06
N THR A 51 4.75 -23.64 -12.31
CA THR A 51 3.47 -23.10 -11.82
C THR A 51 3.04 -21.95 -12.73
N PRO A 52 1.75 -21.81 -13.03
CA PRO A 52 1.28 -20.67 -13.80
C PRO A 52 1.64 -19.35 -13.13
N LEU A 53 1.69 -18.27 -13.89
CA LEU A 53 1.84 -16.92 -13.34
C LEU A 53 0.64 -16.62 -12.44
N SER A 54 0.86 -15.80 -11.42
CA SER A 54 -0.23 -15.29 -10.60
C SER A 54 -1.28 -14.63 -11.48
N LYS A 55 -2.55 -14.89 -11.19
CA LYS A 55 -3.67 -14.23 -11.85
C LYS A 55 -3.86 -12.78 -11.39
N THR A 56 -3.13 -12.35 -10.38
CA THR A 56 -3.18 -11.00 -9.82
C THR A 56 -1.82 -10.33 -9.94
N LEU A 57 -1.82 -9.02 -10.04
CA LEU A 57 -0.59 -8.23 -9.98
C LEU A 57 -0.02 -8.27 -8.56
N ASN A 58 1.30 -8.19 -8.46
CA ASN A 58 1.97 -8.15 -7.17
C ASN A 58 2.22 -6.69 -6.77
N PRO A 59 1.64 -6.20 -5.69
CA PRO A 59 1.92 -4.87 -5.18
C PRO A 59 3.36 -4.79 -4.66
N VAL A 60 3.95 -3.60 -4.81
CA VAL A 60 5.27 -3.27 -4.28
C VAL A 60 5.09 -2.36 -3.07
N TYR A 61 5.50 -2.82 -1.91
CA TYR A 61 5.36 -2.07 -0.65
C TYR A 61 6.61 -1.27 -0.34
N ARG A 62 6.45 -0.11 0.30
CA ARG A 62 7.55 0.58 0.94
C ARG A 62 7.96 -0.21 2.17
N ILE A 63 9.20 -0.68 2.18
CA ILE A 63 9.74 -1.51 3.26
C ILE A 63 10.88 -0.81 3.97
N THR A 64 11.09 -1.16 5.24
CA THR A 64 12.23 -0.73 6.04
C THR A 64 13.30 -1.82 6.10
N LYS A 65 14.51 -1.46 6.54
CA LYS A 65 15.61 -2.41 6.71
C LYS A 65 15.18 -3.60 7.58
N GLY A 66 15.41 -4.82 7.11
CA GLY A 66 15.09 -6.06 7.82
C GLY A 66 13.77 -6.71 7.43
N ILE A 67 12.92 -6.06 6.61
CA ILE A 67 11.69 -6.64 6.07
C ILE A 67 11.83 -6.83 4.56
N SER A 68 11.54 -8.04 4.06
CA SER A 68 11.49 -8.31 2.62
C SER A 68 10.09 -8.08 2.05
N GLN A 69 10.00 -7.85 0.73
CA GLN A 69 8.71 -7.72 0.02
C GLN A 69 7.80 -8.92 0.27
N ASN A 70 8.35 -10.12 0.18
CA ASN A 70 7.60 -11.36 0.42
C ASN A 70 7.06 -11.45 1.85
N LYS A 71 7.87 -11.04 2.84
CA LYS A 71 7.43 -11.02 4.23
C LYS A 71 6.29 -10.01 4.44
N MET A 72 6.41 -8.82 3.87
CA MET A 72 5.36 -7.80 3.93
C MET A 72 4.07 -8.29 3.27
N LYS A 73 4.16 -8.87 2.08
CA LYS A 73 3.01 -9.44 1.36
C LYS A 73 2.29 -10.51 2.19
N ASN A 74 3.05 -11.45 2.77
CA ASN A 74 2.46 -12.52 3.60
C ASN A 74 1.78 -11.96 4.86
N LEU A 75 2.36 -10.93 5.50
CA LEU A 75 1.75 -10.27 6.66
C LEU A 75 0.44 -9.59 6.30
N ILE A 76 0.41 -8.88 5.18
CA ILE A 76 -0.83 -8.20 4.73
C ILE A 76 -1.90 -9.23 4.37
N GLN A 77 -1.53 -10.28 3.65
CA GLN A 77 -2.47 -11.35 3.32
C GLN A 77 -3.05 -12.01 4.58
N LEU A 78 -2.19 -12.35 5.54
CA LEU A 78 -2.64 -12.90 6.83
C LEU A 78 -3.57 -11.94 7.56
N ALA A 79 -3.27 -10.65 7.59
CA ALA A 79 -4.12 -9.64 8.20
C ALA A 79 -5.51 -9.58 7.53
N LEU A 80 -5.56 -9.57 6.20
CA LEU A 80 -6.82 -9.55 5.43
C LEU A 80 -7.67 -10.82 5.63
N GLU A 81 -7.02 -11.96 5.88
CA GLU A 81 -7.70 -13.24 6.13
C GLU A 81 -8.22 -13.36 7.57
N THR A 82 -7.49 -12.80 8.55
CA THR A 82 -7.78 -13.00 9.98
C THR A 82 -8.61 -11.88 10.59
N TYR A 83 -8.57 -10.67 10.03
CA TYR A 83 -9.30 -9.54 10.59
C TYR A 83 -10.80 -9.63 10.31
N ASN A 84 -11.61 -9.41 11.33
CA ASN A 84 -13.07 -9.36 11.20
C ASN A 84 -13.51 -7.94 10.83
N PHE A 85 -13.71 -7.69 9.55
CA PHE A 85 -14.12 -6.38 9.03
C PHE A 85 -15.59 -6.06 9.32
N GLU A 86 -16.45 -7.06 9.54
CA GLU A 86 -17.90 -6.88 9.69
C GLU A 86 -18.26 -6.13 10.98
N GLU A 87 -17.43 -6.24 12.02
CA GLU A 87 -17.69 -5.59 13.30
C GLU A 87 -17.33 -4.10 13.30
N GLU A 88 -16.49 -3.64 12.36
CA GLU A 88 -15.96 -2.28 12.33
C GLU A 88 -16.37 -1.50 11.07
N GLU A 89 -17.09 -2.10 10.15
CA GLU A 89 -17.56 -1.42 8.95
C GLU A 89 -18.62 -0.37 9.32
N ILE A 90 -18.30 0.90 9.06
CA ILE A 90 -19.27 1.98 9.24
C ILE A 90 -20.27 1.91 8.09
N ASP A 91 -21.55 1.81 8.42
CA ASP A 91 -22.59 1.91 7.41
C ASP A 91 -22.65 3.34 6.84
N LEU A 92 -22.10 3.48 5.65
CA LEU A 92 -22.06 4.74 4.91
C LEU A 92 -23.19 4.87 3.88
N SER A 93 -24.13 3.91 3.82
CA SER A 93 -25.22 3.89 2.86
C SER A 93 -26.09 5.16 2.90
N CYS A 94 -26.19 5.79 4.08
CA CYS A 94 -26.89 7.06 4.23
C CYS A 94 -26.20 8.26 3.55
N PHE A 95 -24.92 8.15 3.21
CA PHE A 95 -24.16 9.21 2.55
C PHE A 95 -23.91 8.94 1.06
N TYR A 96 -24.04 7.69 0.62
CA TYR A 96 -23.68 7.27 -0.74
C TYR A 96 -24.66 6.21 -1.24
N GLU A 97 -25.35 6.49 -2.34
CA GLU A 97 -26.34 5.58 -2.95
C GLU A 97 -25.72 4.34 -3.59
N ASP A 98 -24.42 4.37 -3.95
CA ASP A 98 -23.72 3.31 -4.69
C ASP A 98 -22.59 2.63 -3.89
N ASP A 99 -22.72 2.46 -2.58
CA ASP A 99 -21.68 1.83 -1.76
C ASP A 99 -21.88 0.30 -1.70
N ASN A 100 -21.76 -0.35 -2.88
CA ASN A 100 -21.92 -1.81 -3.03
C ASN A 100 -20.65 -2.62 -2.72
N LEU A 101 -19.55 -1.97 -2.31
CA LEU A 101 -18.26 -2.60 -2.08
C LEU A 101 -17.90 -2.54 -0.60
N SER A 102 -17.69 -3.70 0.03
CA SER A 102 -17.20 -3.75 1.42
C SER A 102 -15.74 -3.28 1.53
N ILE A 103 -15.33 -2.86 2.72
CA ILE A 103 -13.92 -2.50 3.00
C ILE A 103 -12.99 -3.67 2.68
N LYS A 104 -13.38 -4.88 3.06
CA LYS A 104 -12.61 -6.10 2.81
C LYS A 104 -12.39 -6.35 1.32
N GLU A 105 -13.43 -6.21 0.51
CA GLU A 105 -13.33 -6.35 -0.95
C GLU A 105 -12.46 -5.26 -1.55
N ALA A 106 -12.63 -4.01 -1.12
CA ALA A 106 -11.80 -2.89 -1.57
C ALA A 106 -10.32 -3.12 -1.26
N LEU A 107 -9.99 -3.55 -0.05
CA LEU A 107 -8.62 -3.87 0.35
C LEU A 107 -8.06 -5.05 -0.46
N ASN A 108 -8.83 -6.10 -0.68
CA ASN A 108 -8.40 -7.24 -1.50
C ASN A 108 -8.08 -6.80 -2.94
N ILE A 109 -8.90 -5.95 -3.54
CA ILE A 109 -8.65 -5.43 -4.90
C ILE A 109 -7.35 -4.60 -4.93
N ILE A 110 -7.11 -3.74 -3.96
CA ILE A 110 -5.89 -2.91 -3.90
C ILE A 110 -4.63 -3.75 -3.67
N HIS A 111 -4.72 -4.80 -2.85
CA HIS A 111 -3.56 -5.63 -2.50
C HIS A 111 -3.33 -6.82 -3.42
N ALA A 112 -4.29 -7.19 -4.25
CA ALA A 112 -4.18 -8.25 -5.24
C ALA A 112 -5.00 -7.91 -6.50
N PRO A 113 -4.67 -6.80 -7.20
CA PRO A 113 -5.48 -6.33 -8.32
C PRO A 113 -5.48 -7.32 -9.48
N ASP A 114 -6.64 -7.40 -10.15
CA ASP A 114 -6.75 -8.12 -11.40
C ASP A 114 -5.90 -7.44 -12.48
N PRO A 115 -5.15 -8.18 -13.31
CA PRO A 115 -4.34 -7.62 -14.38
C PRO A 115 -5.11 -6.83 -15.43
N ASN A 116 -6.41 -7.04 -15.54
CA ASN A 116 -7.28 -6.33 -16.50
C ASN A 116 -7.70 -4.94 -15.98
N ILE A 117 -7.53 -4.66 -14.69
CA ILE A 117 -7.80 -3.33 -14.16
C ILE A 117 -6.66 -2.39 -14.56
N PRO A 118 -6.95 -1.25 -15.22
CA PRO A 118 -5.94 -0.25 -15.53
C PRO A 118 -5.26 0.24 -14.24
N ILE A 119 -3.93 0.19 -14.20
CA ILE A 119 -3.16 0.53 -12.98
C ILE A 119 -3.39 2.00 -12.57
N ASP A 120 -3.56 2.88 -13.52
CA ASP A 120 -3.83 4.30 -13.30
C ASP A 120 -5.13 4.54 -12.53
N GLU A 121 -6.12 3.68 -12.66
CA GLU A 121 -7.35 3.75 -11.86
C GLU A 121 -7.13 3.43 -10.37
N LEU A 122 -6.13 2.61 -10.05
CA LEU A 122 -5.77 2.21 -8.68
C LEU A 122 -4.70 3.13 -8.05
N THR A 123 -4.02 3.95 -8.86
CA THR A 123 -2.98 4.87 -8.37
C THR A 123 -3.56 6.20 -7.85
N PRO A 124 -2.78 7.06 -7.19
CA PRO A 124 -3.23 8.37 -6.76
C PRO A 124 -3.83 9.19 -7.92
N GLY A 125 -5.08 9.62 -7.75
CA GLY A 125 -5.88 10.29 -8.79
C GLY A 125 -6.83 9.38 -9.56
N GLY A 126 -6.69 8.07 -9.46
CA GLY A 126 -7.59 7.11 -10.10
C GLY A 126 -8.97 7.05 -9.46
N THR A 127 -9.94 6.54 -10.23
CA THR A 127 -11.37 6.54 -9.90
C THR A 127 -11.95 5.15 -9.65
N HIS A 128 -11.12 4.12 -9.52
CA HIS A 128 -11.60 2.77 -9.23
C HIS A 128 -12.45 2.73 -7.96
N PRO A 129 -13.62 2.07 -7.94
CA PRO A 129 -14.53 2.03 -6.79
C PRO A 129 -13.85 1.61 -5.48
N ALA A 130 -12.98 0.59 -5.51
CA ALA A 130 -12.23 0.14 -4.33
C ALA A 130 -11.36 1.25 -3.73
N ARG A 131 -10.69 2.03 -4.58
CA ARG A 131 -9.87 3.16 -4.13
C ARG A 131 -10.74 4.29 -3.55
N VAL A 132 -11.83 4.61 -4.24
CA VAL A 132 -12.77 5.65 -3.80
C VAL A 132 -13.40 5.27 -2.47
N LYS A 133 -13.80 4.00 -2.28
CA LYS A 133 -14.30 3.48 -1.00
C LYS A 133 -13.33 3.75 0.14
N LEU A 134 -12.07 3.32 0.00
CA LEU A 134 -11.06 3.51 1.05
C LEU A 134 -10.77 4.99 1.34
N LEU A 135 -10.76 5.85 0.32
CA LEU A 135 -10.60 7.29 0.51
C LEU A 135 -11.77 7.92 1.27
N LYS A 136 -13.00 7.49 0.98
CA LYS A 136 -14.19 7.94 1.69
C LYS A 136 -14.13 7.56 3.17
N GLU A 137 -13.79 6.29 3.47
CA GLU A 137 -13.63 5.79 4.83
C GLU A 137 -12.56 6.58 5.61
N GLU A 138 -11.40 6.80 5.02
CA GLU A 138 -10.33 7.57 5.64
C GLU A 138 -10.74 9.02 5.91
N LEU A 139 -11.40 9.66 4.95
CA LEU A 139 -11.87 11.03 5.09
C LEU A 139 -12.90 11.17 6.20
N ILE A 140 -13.87 10.25 6.29
CA ILE A 140 -14.89 10.25 7.32
C ILE A 140 -14.28 10.00 8.70
N ALA A 141 -13.40 9.01 8.82
CA ALA A 141 -12.67 8.75 10.07
C ALA A 141 -11.87 9.97 10.52
N PHE A 142 -11.22 10.66 9.61
CA PHE A 142 -10.50 11.90 9.89
C PHE A 142 -11.45 13.01 10.38
N GLN A 143 -12.60 13.21 9.71
CA GLN A 143 -13.57 14.22 10.11
C GLN A 143 -14.20 13.94 11.48
N ILE A 144 -14.52 12.67 11.77
CA ILE A 144 -15.01 12.25 13.10
C ILE A 144 -13.95 12.56 14.16
N GLY A 145 -12.69 12.23 13.89
CA GLY A 145 -11.57 12.54 14.78
C GLY A 145 -11.45 14.03 15.07
N MET A 146 -11.51 14.88 14.04
CA MET A 146 -11.44 16.32 14.18
C MET A 146 -12.62 16.90 14.99
N VAL A 147 -13.83 16.43 14.75
CA VAL A 147 -15.01 16.83 15.51
C VAL A 147 -14.90 16.42 16.99
N SER A 148 -14.41 15.21 17.25
CA SER A 148 -14.18 14.70 18.60
C SER A 148 -13.17 15.57 19.36
N ILE A 149 -12.02 15.91 18.73
CA ILE A 149 -11.01 16.78 19.31
C ILE A 149 -11.61 18.17 19.61
N LYS A 150 -12.32 18.77 18.64
CA LYS A 150 -12.98 20.06 18.80
C LYS A 150 -13.97 20.07 19.97
N ASN A 151 -14.75 19.02 20.12
CA ASN A 151 -15.71 18.91 21.23
C ASN A 151 -15.01 18.78 22.57
N LYS A 152 -13.91 17.99 22.65
CA LYS A 152 -13.09 17.91 23.87
C LYS A 152 -12.49 19.26 24.24
N GLN A 153 -12.01 20.03 23.26
CA GLN A 153 -11.47 21.37 23.51
C GLN A 153 -12.51 22.35 24.04
N LYS A 154 -13.77 22.29 23.55
CA LYS A 154 -14.86 23.15 24.04
C LYS A 154 -15.23 22.88 25.49
N THR A 155 -15.02 21.68 25.99
CA THR A 155 -15.26 21.32 27.40
C THR A 155 -14.11 21.69 28.33
N SER A 156 -12.93 22.01 27.77
CA SER A 156 -11.77 22.46 28.56
C SER A 156 -12.00 23.91 29.02
N LYS A 157 -11.99 24.13 30.33
CA LYS A 157 -12.05 25.49 30.88
C LYS A 157 -10.78 26.22 30.54
N ALA A 158 -10.88 27.33 29.80
CA ALA A 158 -9.76 28.24 29.62
C ALA A 158 -9.42 28.91 30.96
N TYR A 159 -8.13 29.09 31.24
CA TYR A 159 -7.72 29.92 32.35
C TYR A 159 -8.17 31.37 32.08
N ALA A 160 -8.88 31.95 33.03
CA ALA A 160 -9.25 33.36 32.95
C ALA A 160 -7.96 34.21 33.02
N CYS A 161 -7.59 34.81 31.90
CA CYS A 161 -6.57 35.84 31.93
C CYS A 161 -7.14 37.06 32.66
N LYS A 162 -6.62 37.37 33.87
CA LYS A 162 -6.96 38.60 34.54
C LYS A 162 -6.33 39.76 33.76
N ASN A 163 -7.13 40.50 33.03
CA ASN A 163 -6.67 41.73 32.40
C ASN A 163 -6.55 42.80 33.48
N ASN A 164 -5.32 43.20 33.80
CA ASN A 164 -5.06 44.28 34.80
C ASN A 164 -5.26 45.68 34.19
N GLY A 165 -5.78 45.80 32.95
CA GLY A 165 -6.01 47.06 32.28
C GLY A 165 -4.77 47.85 31.85
N LYS A 166 -3.59 47.40 32.27
CA LYS A 166 -2.31 48.12 32.06
C LYS A 166 -1.90 48.17 30.57
N TRP A 167 -2.09 47.08 29.87
CA TRP A 167 -1.71 46.98 28.44
C TRP A 167 -2.70 47.70 27.51
N GLU A 168 -3.97 47.79 27.87
CA GLU A 168 -5.00 48.53 27.09
C GLU A 168 -4.76 50.04 27.13
N ASN A 169 -4.29 50.57 28.29
CA ASN A 169 -4.00 51.99 28.43
C ASN A 169 -2.71 52.39 27.67
N ASP A 170 -1.69 51.54 27.66
CA ASP A 170 -0.47 51.83 26.93
C ASP A 170 -0.67 51.82 25.40
N PHE A 171 -1.58 50.98 24.88
CA PHE A 171 -1.94 50.96 23.45
C PHE A 171 -2.83 52.13 22.99
N LYS A 172 -3.60 52.74 23.89
CA LYS A 172 -4.48 53.87 23.53
C LYS A 172 -3.76 55.22 23.53
N HIS A 173 -2.52 55.26 23.96
CA HIS A 173 -1.71 56.47 24.05
C HIS A 173 -0.50 56.51 23.13
N THR A 174 -0.42 55.52 22.17
CA THR A 174 0.53 55.52 21.06
C THR A 174 -0.20 55.78 19.75
#